data_561e6dc241c18f65f5996ead88874866
#
_entry.id   561e6dc241c18f65f5996ead88874866
#
_cell.length_a   1.000
_cell.length_b   1.000
_cell.length_c   1.000
_cell.angle_alpha   90.00
_cell.angle_beta   90.00
_cell.angle_gamma   90.00
#
_symmetry.space_group_name_H-M   'P 1'
#
loop_
_entity.id
_entity.type
_entity.pdbx_description
1 polymer ?
#
loop_
_entity_poly.entity_id
_entity_poly.type
_entity_poly.pdbx_seq_one_letter_code
_entity_poly.pdbx_strand_id
1 'polypeptide(L)' 'MKKMSQFFGMRIYTDKARYVGDIKDLILDDKEGAVTGFAWGYRSGKALVIPYDSIMAIGDIVLVRSKKTQ' A
#
# COMPACT_ATOMS: atom_id res chain seq x y z
N MET A 1 -11.02 13.15 -1.49
CA MET A 1 -9.76 12.97 -0.76
C MET A 1 -9.99 12.14 0.48
N LYS A 2 -9.10 11.20 0.75
CA LYS A 2 -9.25 10.33 1.92
C LYS A 2 -8.33 10.74 3.04
N LYS A 3 -8.81 10.63 4.26
CA LYS A 3 -7.98 10.82 5.43
C LYS A 3 -7.11 9.59 5.64
N MET A 4 -5.97 9.77 6.32
CA MET A 4 -5.08 8.64 6.60
C MET A 4 -5.80 7.51 7.32
N SER A 5 -6.65 7.87 8.27
CA SER A 5 -7.36 6.85 9.04
C SER A 5 -8.29 6.00 8.20
N GLN A 6 -8.68 6.49 7.03
CA GLN A 6 -9.56 5.72 6.14
C GLN A 6 -8.81 4.66 5.36
N PHE A 7 -7.48 4.75 5.29
CA PHE A 7 -6.68 3.76 4.60
C PHE A 7 -6.40 2.53 5.45
N PHE A 8 -6.36 2.70 6.76
CA PHE A 8 -6.02 1.57 7.62
C PHE A 8 -7.09 0.51 7.53
N GLY A 9 -6.66 -0.71 7.29
CA GLY A 9 -7.56 -1.83 7.16
C GLY A 9 -8.13 -2.03 5.77
N MET A 10 -7.84 -1.12 4.83
CA MET A 10 -8.29 -1.32 3.46
C MET A 10 -7.58 -2.52 2.86
N ARG A 11 -8.32 -3.29 2.08
CA ARG A 11 -7.75 -4.45 1.40
C ARG A 11 -7.02 -4.03 0.15
N ILE A 12 -5.93 -4.70 -0.11
CA ILE A 12 -5.09 -4.43 -1.27
C ILE A 12 -5.18 -5.61 -2.21
N TYR A 13 -5.50 -5.33 -3.47
CA TYR A 13 -5.56 -6.33 -4.53
C TYR A 13 -4.67 -5.91 -5.68
N THR A 14 -4.14 -6.89 -6.39
CA THR A 14 -3.40 -6.58 -7.62
C THR A 14 -4.37 -6.40 -8.77
N ASP A 15 -3.84 -5.92 -9.89
CA ASP A 15 -4.64 -5.76 -11.11
C ASP A 15 -5.08 -7.11 -11.68
N LYS A 16 -4.56 -8.20 -11.14
CA LYS A 16 -5.02 -9.55 -11.50
C LYS A 16 -5.96 -10.12 -10.45
N ALA A 17 -6.54 -9.24 -9.63
CA ALA A 17 -7.52 -9.59 -8.61
C ALA A 17 -6.98 -10.53 -7.54
N ARG A 18 -5.69 -10.45 -7.28
CA ARG A 18 -5.05 -11.27 -6.26
C ARG A 18 -4.94 -10.47 -4.97
N TYR A 19 -5.38 -11.03 -3.89
CA TYR A 19 -5.34 -10.36 -2.59
C TYR A 19 -3.91 -10.32 -2.06
N VAL A 20 -3.48 -9.12 -1.66
CA VAL A 20 -2.13 -8.91 -1.14
C VAL A 20 -2.14 -8.87 0.39
N GLY A 21 -3.04 -8.08 0.95
CA GLY A 21 -3.13 -7.90 2.39
C GLY A 21 -3.90 -6.63 2.69
N ASP A 22 -3.90 -6.24 3.95
CA ASP A 22 -4.58 -5.04 4.39
C ASP A 22 -3.55 -3.97 4.72
N ILE A 23 -3.92 -2.71 4.52
CA ILE A 23 -3.04 -1.62 4.88
C ILE A 23 -2.94 -1.55 6.39
N LYS A 24 -1.71 -1.62 6.89
CA LYS A 24 -1.45 -1.58 8.32
C LYS A 24 -0.78 -0.29 8.75
N ASP A 25 -0.06 0.34 7.82
CA ASP A 25 0.69 1.54 8.14
C ASP A 25 0.96 2.35 6.90
N LEU A 26 1.26 3.61 7.08
CA LEU A 26 1.68 4.49 6.00
C LEU A 26 3.14 4.83 6.20
N ILE A 27 3.87 4.86 5.11
CA ILE A 27 5.29 5.18 5.15
C ILE A 27 5.47 6.59 4.63
N LEU A 28 6.09 7.43 5.45
CA LEU A 28 6.33 8.82 5.11
C LEU A 28 7.81 9.04 4.85
N ASP A 29 8.08 9.91 3.91
CA ASP A 29 9.42 10.40 3.69
C ASP A 29 9.55 11.70 4.49
N ASP A 30 10.41 11.69 5.50
CA ASP A 30 10.59 12.84 6.37
C ASP A 30 11.07 14.07 5.61
N LYS A 31 11.91 13.85 4.63
CA LYS A 31 12.52 14.95 3.89
C LYS A 31 11.54 15.59 2.92
N GLU A 32 10.78 14.75 2.24
CA GLU A 32 9.82 15.25 1.25
C GLU A 32 8.48 15.62 1.88
N GLY A 33 8.21 15.11 3.07
CA GLY A 33 6.91 15.34 3.68
C GLY A 33 5.78 14.69 2.93
N ALA A 34 6.04 13.58 2.29
CA ALA A 34 5.05 12.93 1.44
C ALA A 34 4.91 11.45 1.79
N VAL A 35 3.74 10.90 1.50
CA VAL A 35 3.52 9.46 1.65
C VAL A 35 4.26 8.76 0.52
N THR A 36 5.13 7.84 0.86
CA THR A 36 5.91 7.11 -0.13
C THR A 36 5.37 5.71 -0.37
N GLY A 37 4.57 5.19 0.53
CA GLY A 37 4.00 3.86 0.34
C GLY A 37 3.13 3.44 1.49
N PHE A 38 2.60 2.23 1.38
CA PHE A 38 1.76 1.61 2.41
C PHE A 38 2.42 0.32 2.86
N ALA A 39 2.44 0.09 4.17
CA ALA A 39 2.91 -1.17 4.71
C ALA A 39 1.70 -2.09 4.92
N TRP A 40 1.81 -3.32 4.43
CA TRP A 40 0.73 -4.29 4.55
C TRP A 40 1.10 -5.47 5.42
N GLY A 41 2.29 -5.49 5.95
CA GLY A 41 2.72 -6.53 6.83
C GLY A 41 4.17 -6.37 7.19
N TYR A 42 4.69 -7.34 7.92
CA TYR A 42 6.08 -7.32 8.37
C TYR A 42 6.66 -8.70 8.22
N ARG A 43 7.95 -8.75 7.90
CA ARG A 43 8.67 -10.00 7.82
C ARG A 43 10.04 -9.78 8.42
N SER A 44 10.37 -10.56 9.43
CA SER A 44 11.67 -10.46 10.13
C SER A 44 11.94 -9.02 10.59
N GLY A 45 10.90 -8.37 11.09
CA GLY A 45 11.03 -7.01 11.60
C GLY A 45 11.05 -5.92 10.57
N LYS A 46 10.95 -6.29 9.29
CA LYS A 46 10.96 -5.29 8.21
C LYS A 46 9.56 -5.14 7.63
N ALA A 47 9.19 -3.91 7.33
CA ALA A 47 7.90 -3.63 6.75
C ALA A 47 7.87 -4.10 5.30
N LEU A 48 6.74 -4.71 4.93
CA LEU A 48 6.48 -5.09 3.55
C LEU A 48 5.70 -3.94 2.94
N VAL A 49 6.34 -3.19 2.06
CA VAL A 49 5.84 -1.92 1.59
C VAL A 49 5.49 -1.96 0.12
N ILE A 50 4.35 -1.36 -0.21
CA ILE A 50 3.99 -1.12 -1.60
C ILE A 50 4.24 0.35 -1.88
N PRO A 51 5.09 0.67 -2.85
CA PRO A 51 5.36 2.06 -3.18
C PRO A 51 4.08 2.75 -3.65
N TYR A 52 3.96 4.01 -3.31
CA TYR A 52 2.77 4.76 -3.65
C TYR A 52 2.51 4.80 -5.17
N ASP A 53 3.56 4.86 -5.96
CA ASP A 53 3.41 4.94 -7.41
C ASP A 53 3.00 3.61 -8.05
N SER A 54 2.92 2.53 -7.27
CA SER A 54 2.37 1.27 -7.76
C SER A 54 0.85 1.23 -7.65
N ILE A 55 0.25 2.22 -6.99
CA ILE A 55 -1.18 2.25 -6.78
C ILE A 55 -1.86 2.70 -8.06
N MET A 56 -2.80 1.90 -8.53
CA MET A 56 -3.55 2.20 -9.74
C MET A 56 -4.85 2.93 -9.44
N ALA A 57 -5.50 2.55 -8.37
CA ALA A 57 -6.80 3.14 -8.01
C ALA A 57 -7.09 2.90 -6.54
N ILE A 58 -7.84 3.79 -5.96
CA ILE A 58 -8.28 3.68 -4.57
C ILE A 58 -9.77 3.94 -4.54
N GLY A 59 -10.49 2.98 -4.01
CA GLY A 59 -11.92 3.09 -3.80
C GLY A 59 -12.25 2.43 -2.49
N ASP A 60 -13.09 1.42 -2.51
CA ASP A 60 -13.35 0.61 -1.34
C ASP A 60 -12.18 -0.32 -1.05
N ILE A 61 -11.38 -0.57 -2.05
CA ILE A 61 -10.15 -1.34 -1.94
C ILE A 61 -9.04 -0.54 -2.60
N VAL A 62 -7.81 -0.98 -2.38
CA VAL A 62 -6.67 -0.41 -3.08
C VAL A 62 -6.24 -1.38 -4.16
N LEU A 63 -6.14 -0.89 -5.37
CA LEU A 63 -5.71 -1.69 -6.51
C LEU A 63 -4.29 -1.30 -6.87
N VAL A 64 -3.41 -2.28 -6.90
CA VAL A 64 -2.00 -2.02 -7.18
C VAL A 64 -1.57 -2.81 -8.40
N ARG A 65 -0.52 -2.32 -9.03
CA ARG A 65 0.03 -2.96 -10.20
C ARG A 65 0.70 -4.26 -9.80
N SER A 66 0.47 -5.32 -10.58
CA SER A 66 1.16 -6.58 -10.35
C SER A 66 2.65 -6.36 -10.53
N LYS A 67 3.40 -6.86 -9.57
CA LYS A 67 4.83 -6.76 -9.66
C LYS A 67 5.35 -7.90 -10.50
N LYS A 68 6.17 -7.57 -11.45
CA LYS A 68 6.81 -8.62 -12.25
C LYS A 68 7.88 -9.29 -11.43
N THR A 69 7.97 -10.59 -11.58
CA THR A 69 9.01 -11.36 -10.93
C THR A 69 10.37 -10.99 -11.54
N GLN A 70 11.27 -10.72 -10.69
CA GLN A 70 12.63 -10.37 -11.13
C GLN A 70 13.50 -11.58 -11.25
#